data_3e8e76f9ac3707e01739492b01af9ec6
#
_entry.id   3e8e76f9ac3707e01739492b01af9ec6
#
_cell.length_a   1.000
_cell.length_b   1.000
_cell.length_c   1.000
_cell.angle_alpha   90.00
_cell.angle_beta   90.00
_cell.angle_gamma   90.00
#
_symmetry.space_group_name_H-M   'P 1'
#
loop_
_entity.id
_entity.type
_entity.pdbx_description
1 polymer ?
#
loop_
_entity_poly.entity_id
_entity_poly.type
_entity_poly.pdbx_seq_one_letter_code
_entity_poly.pdbx_strand_id
1 'polypeptide(L)' 'MNGQGAFTWANGDTYVGEFINGNRNGQGTRTNADGTIMKGIWKEGELVESN' A
#
# COMPACT_ATOMS: atom_id res chain seq x y z
N MET A 1 0.08 4.65 12.41
CA MET A 1 1.07 5.47 11.71
C MET A 1 0.35 6.37 10.73
N ASN A 2 0.67 7.64 10.72
CA ASN A 2 0.09 8.61 9.79
C ASN A 2 1.19 9.16 8.90
N GLY A 3 0.83 9.44 7.65
CA GLY A 3 1.78 9.98 6.69
C GLY A 3 2.37 8.91 5.80
N GLN A 4 3.50 9.22 5.18
CA GLN A 4 4.14 8.31 4.23
C GLN A 4 5.01 7.28 4.94
N GLY A 5 4.98 6.06 4.43
CA GLY A 5 5.78 5.00 4.99
C GLY A 5 5.92 3.83 4.06
N ALA A 6 6.68 2.84 4.50
CA ALA A 6 6.88 1.58 3.78
C ALA A 6 6.64 0.43 4.74
N PHE A 7 5.92 -0.57 4.28
CA PHE A 7 5.63 -1.75 5.09
C PHE A 7 5.95 -3.01 4.28
N THR A 8 6.62 -3.96 4.90
CA THR A 8 6.92 -5.25 4.29
C THR A 8 6.28 -6.35 5.12
N TRP A 9 5.45 -7.18 4.48
CA TRP A 9 4.83 -8.32 5.14
C TRP A 9 5.76 -9.53 5.13
N ALA A 10 5.49 -10.46 6.03
CA ALA A 10 6.32 -11.66 6.17
C ALA A 10 6.36 -12.51 4.90
N ASN A 11 5.34 -12.45 4.07
CA ASN A 11 5.28 -13.23 2.82
C ASN A 11 6.03 -12.58 1.65
N GLY A 12 6.63 -11.40 1.88
CA GLY A 12 7.39 -10.70 0.83
C GLY A 12 6.65 -9.58 0.12
N ASP A 13 5.38 -9.35 0.46
CA ASP A 13 4.65 -8.21 -0.09
C ASP A 13 5.17 -6.92 0.52
N THR A 14 5.13 -5.83 -0.25
CA THR A 14 5.60 -4.53 0.19
C THR A 14 4.60 -3.45 -0.22
N TYR A 15 4.36 -2.50 0.67
CA TYR A 15 3.56 -1.33 0.35
C TYR A 15 4.37 -0.07 0.64
N VAL A 16 4.37 0.88 -0.29
CA VAL A 16 5.00 2.19 -0.11
C VAL A 16 3.98 3.26 -0.45
N GLY A 17 3.69 4.13 0.48
CA GLY A 17 2.72 5.19 0.24
C GLY A 17 2.17 5.77 1.53
N GLU A 18 0.95 6.28 1.47
CA GLU A 18 0.34 6.97 2.58
C GLU A 18 -0.38 6.02 3.54
N PHE A 19 -0.28 6.33 4.83
CA PHE A 19 -0.98 5.61 5.89
C PHE A 19 -1.78 6.60 6.73
N ILE A 20 -2.96 6.17 7.18
CA ILE A 20 -3.77 6.93 8.13
C ILE A 20 -4.22 5.94 9.19
N ASN A 21 -3.89 6.23 10.46
CA ASN A 21 -4.21 5.37 11.60
C ASN A 21 -3.74 3.93 11.40
N GLY A 22 -2.58 3.75 10.77
CA GLY A 22 -2.01 2.43 10.55
C GLY A 22 -2.56 1.69 9.33
N ASN A 23 -3.51 2.28 8.62
CA ASN A 23 -4.10 1.68 7.43
C ASN A 23 -3.56 2.34 6.17
N ARG A 24 -3.53 1.57 5.09
CA ARG A 24 -3.15 2.11 3.79
C ARG A 24 -4.30 3.00 3.31
N ASN A 25 -4.01 4.27 3.12
CA ASN A 25 -4.98 5.27 2.66
C ASN A 25 -4.26 6.27 1.77
N GLY A 26 -4.93 6.66 0.67
CA GLY A 26 -4.35 7.63 -0.26
C GLY A 26 -3.48 6.97 -1.30
N GLN A 27 -2.56 7.74 -1.87
CA GLN A 27 -1.69 7.24 -2.93
C GLN A 27 -0.68 6.24 -2.41
N GLY A 28 -0.58 5.11 -3.09
CA GLY A 28 0.39 4.11 -2.70
C GLY A 28 0.66 3.07 -3.78
N THR A 29 1.75 2.33 -3.60
CA THR A 29 2.16 1.27 -4.50
C THR A 29 2.39 0.00 -3.67
N ARG A 30 1.66 -1.06 -4.02
CA ARG A 30 1.87 -2.37 -3.42
C ARG A 30 2.56 -3.27 -4.42
N THR A 31 3.62 -3.93 -3.97
CA THR A 31 4.31 -4.95 -4.76
C THR A 31 4.09 -6.29 -4.07
N ASN A 32 3.46 -7.22 -4.78
CA ASN A 32 3.24 -8.56 -4.23
C ASN A 32 4.50 -9.40 -4.35
N ALA A 33 4.57 -10.45 -3.55
CA ALA A 33 5.74 -11.33 -3.52
C ALA A 33 6.07 -11.96 -4.88
N ASP A 34 5.07 -12.10 -5.74
CA ASP A 34 5.24 -12.65 -7.09
C ASP A 34 5.68 -11.61 -8.13
N GLY A 35 5.85 -10.35 -7.71
CA GLY A 35 6.27 -9.26 -8.59
C GLY A 35 5.13 -8.41 -9.13
N THR A 36 3.88 -8.73 -8.82
CA THR A 36 2.73 -7.95 -9.28
C THR A 36 2.73 -6.59 -8.59
N ILE A 37 2.55 -5.52 -9.35
CA ILE A 37 2.55 -4.16 -8.83
C ILE A 37 1.14 -3.58 -8.93
N MET A 38 0.66 -3.02 -7.82
CA MET A 38 -0.66 -2.41 -7.72
C MET A 38 -0.50 -0.97 -7.25
N LYS A 39 -0.73 -0.03 -8.17
CA LYS A 39 -0.57 1.41 -7.90
C LYS A 39 -1.92 2.10 -7.99
N GLY A 40 -2.13 3.07 -7.15
CA GLY A 40 -3.34 3.87 -7.23
C GLY A 40 -3.74 4.45 -5.88
N ILE A 41 -5.04 4.64 -5.72
CA ILE A 41 -5.61 5.19 -4.49
C ILE A 41 -6.11 4.04 -3.62
N TRP A 42 -5.69 4.05 -2.38
CA TRP A 42 -6.03 3.03 -1.40
C TRP A 42 -6.95 3.61 -0.34
N LYS A 43 -7.82 2.80 0.18
CA LYS A 43 -8.68 3.18 1.29
C LYS A 43 -8.85 2.00 2.23
N GLU A 44 -8.45 2.19 3.48
CA GLU A 44 -8.55 1.15 4.52
C GLU A 44 -7.92 -0.17 4.07
N GLY A 45 -6.79 -0.08 3.38
CA GLY A 45 -6.06 -1.25 2.95
C GLY A 45 -6.51 -1.85 1.64
N GLU A 46 -7.50 -1.24 0.97
CA GLU A 46 -8.00 -1.74 -0.31
C GLU A 46 -7.72 -0.76 -1.43
N LEU A 47 -7.38 -1.29 -2.59
CA LEU A 47 -7.18 -0.49 -3.80
C LEU A 47 -8.55 -0.14 -4.36
N VAL A 48 -8.92 1.15 -4.31
CA VAL A 48 -10.23 1.59 -4.77
C VAL A 48 -10.19 2.24 -6.13
N GLU A 49 -9.00 2.69 -6.57
CA GLU A 49 -8.84 3.28 -7.89
C GLU A 49 -7.41 3.03 -8.35
N SER A 50 -7.24 2.34 -9.48
CA SER A 50 -5.91 2.06 -10.00
C SER A 50 -5.46 3.16 -10.98
N ASN A 51 -4.17 3.43 -10.94
CA ASN A 51 -3.57 4.37 -11.89
C ASN A 51 -3.40 3.72 -13.26
#